data_fe0dfdc98aa6caddde9c26f96a7c2a47
#
_entry.id   fe0dfdc98aa6caddde9c26f96a7c2a47
#
_cell.length_a   1.000
_cell.length_b   1.000
_cell.length_c   1.000
_cell.angle_alpha   90.00
_cell.angle_beta   90.00
_cell.angle_gamma   90.00
#
_symmetry.space_group_name_H-M   'P 1'
#
loop_
_entity.id
_entity.type
_entity.pdbx_description
1 polymer ?
#
loop_
_entity_poly.entity_id
_entity_poly.type
_entity_poly.pdbx_seq_one_letter_code
_entity_poly.pdbx_strand_id
1 'polypeptide(L)'
;SGPIASKNEVLDEVAPSLPEDYSLPENAPIEPIGVVTALVENSVIIKATISGEFRVLKDQSVLCFEDRTILGPLFETFGKLQNPVYRVKFNSTEEFEKFKDCKGKAVYYVVPDSNFIYTDSIK
;
A
#
# COMPACT_ATOMS: atom_id res chain seq x y z
N SER A 1 -18.43 -13.60 -23.03
CA SER A 1 -18.42 -13.22 -22.94
C SER A 1 -18.39 -13.07 -22.99
N GLY A 2 -18.21 -13.94 -23.07
CA GLY A 2 -18.30 -13.48 -23.34
C GLY A 2 -18.08 -12.34 -23.29
N PRO A 3 -18.05 -11.85 -23.84
CA PRO A 3 -17.84 -10.46 -23.75
C PRO A 3 -18.23 -9.90 -22.44
N ILE A 4 -19.13 -10.50 -21.84
CA ILE A 4 -19.55 -10.04 -20.54
C ILE A 4 -18.42 -10.22 -19.57
N ALA A 5 -17.76 -11.33 -19.67
CA ALA A 5 -16.64 -11.59 -18.80
C ALA A 5 -15.57 -10.54 -18.98
N SER A 6 -15.39 -10.11 -20.22
CA SER A 6 -14.35 -9.13 -20.45
C SER A 6 -14.67 -7.80 -19.79
N LYS A 7 -15.93 -7.53 -19.60
CA LYS A 7 -16.27 -6.30 -18.89
C LYS A 7 -15.77 -6.35 -17.45
N ASN A 8 -15.90 -7.50 -16.83
CA ASN A 8 -15.40 -7.61 -15.47
C ASN A 8 -13.89 -7.41 -15.43
N GLU A 9 -13.23 -7.93 -16.43
CA GLU A 9 -11.78 -7.77 -16.47
C GLU A 9 -11.38 -6.33 -16.62
N VAL A 10 -12.14 -5.58 -17.36
CA VAL A 10 -11.84 -4.19 -17.56
C VAL A 10 -11.88 -3.44 -16.24
N LEU A 11 -12.78 -3.84 -15.37
CA LEU A 11 -12.92 -3.16 -14.09
C LEU A 11 -11.88 -3.59 -13.07
N ASP A 12 -11.20 -4.68 -13.33
CA ASP A 12 -10.21 -5.20 -12.39
C ASP A 12 -8.84 -4.69 -12.78
N GLU A 13 -8.44 -3.60 -12.15
CA GLU A 13 -7.11 -3.08 -12.39
C GLU A 13 -6.06 -4.03 -11.85
N VAL A 14 -5.02 -4.21 -12.63
CA VAL A 14 -3.90 -5.02 -12.20
C VAL A 14 -3.02 -4.17 -11.30
N ALA A 15 -2.80 -4.63 -10.09
CA ALA A 15 -1.95 -3.91 -9.16
C ALA A 15 -0.49 -4.13 -9.51
N PRO A 16 0.35 -3.14 -9.23
CA PRO A 16 1.79 -3.33 -9.41
C PRO A 16 2.30 -4.40 -8.47
N SER A 17 3.35 -5.06 -8.89
CA SER A 17 3.99 -6.06 -8.06
C SER A 17 5.47 -5.73 -7.98
N LEU A 18 6.08 -6.10 -6.86
CA LEU A 18 7.51 -5.95 -6.73
C LEU A 18 8.19 -7.00 -7.60
N PRO A 19 9.41 -6.72 -8.06
CA PRO A 19 10.15 -7.75 -8.77
C PRO A 19 10.28 -9.01 -7.93
N GLU A 20 10.30 -10.16 -8.59
CA GLU A 20 10.37 -11.43 -7.87
C GLU A 20 11.60 -11.53 -7.00
N ASP A 21 12.68 -10.89 -7.43
CA ASP A 21 13.93 -10.94 -6.68
C ASP A 21 14.06 -9.79 -5.69
N TYR A 22 12.99 -9.03 -5.49
CA TYR A 22 13.06 -7.95 -4.52
C TYR A 22 13.26 -8.51 -3.11
N SER A 23 14.18 -7.93 -2.40
CA SER A 23 14.36 -8.26 -0.99
C SER A 23 14.72 -6.98 -0.26
N LEU A 24 14.21 -6.86 0.96
CA LEU A 24 14.48 -5.69 1.78
C LEU A 24 15.89 -5.81 2.35
N PRO A 25 16.77 -4.86 2.03
CA PRO A 25 18.11 -4.91 2.62
C PRO A 25 18.03 -4.90 4.15
N GLU A 26 18.90 -5.64 4.78
CA GLU A 26 18.85 -5.80 6.22
C GLU A 26 18.88 -4.48 6.97
N ASN A 27 19.69 -3.55 6.48
CA ASN A 27 19.84 -2.29 7.17
C ASN A 27 19.19 -1.14 6.46
N ALA A 28 18.26 -1.42 5.55
CA ALA A 28 17.49 -0.34 4.94
C ALA A 28 16.59 0.28 6.01
N PRO A 29 16.57 1.61 6.12
CA PRO A 29 15.69 2.24 7.11
C PRO A 29 14.23 2.09 6.72
N ILE A 30 13.39 1.90 7.73
CA ILE A 30 11.94 1.90 7.56
C ILE A 30 11.37 2.90 8.54
N GLU A 31 10.26 3.54 8.16
CA GLU A 31 9.62 4.55 8.98
C GLU A 31 8.13 4.28 9.06
N PRO A 32 7.51 4.57 10.20
CA PRO A 32 6.07 4.31 10.34
C PRO A 32 5.25 5.22 9.45
N ILE A 33 4.15 4.68 8.95
CA ILE A 33 3.26 5.45 8.10
C ILE A 33 1.81 5.33 8.52
N GLY A 34 1.39 4.20 9.08
CA GLY A 34 0.00 4.04 9.44
C GLY A 34 -0.29 2.70 10.07
N VAL A 35 -1.58 2.36 10.13
CA VAL A 35 -2.06 1.14 10.75
C VAL A 35 -3.10 0.51 9.83
N VAL A 36 -3.08 -0.80 9.71
CA VAL A 36 -4.09 -1.50 8.92
C VAL A 36 -5.43 -1.38 9.61
N THR A 37 -6.41 -0.85 8.89
CA THR A 37 -7.75 -0.64 9.44
C THR A 37 -8.78 -1.58 8.83
N ALA A 38 -8.53 -2.13 7.66
CA ALA A 38 -9.51 -2.99 7.01
C ALA A 38 -8.86 -3.88 5.98
N LEU A 39 -9.51 -4.98 5.70
CA LEU A 39 -9.13 -5.91 4.64
C LEU A 39 -10.36 -6.08 3.76
N VAL A 40 -10.27 -5.65 2.51
CA VAL A 40 -11.43 -5.59 1.63
C VAL A 40 -11.03 -5.98 0.22
N GLU A 41 -11.65 -7.04 -0.30
CA GLU A 41 -11.53 -7.37 -1.72
C GLU A 41 -10.10 -7.39 -2.21
N ASN A 42 -9.31 -8.26 -1.62
CA ASN A 42 -7.90 -8.42 -2.00
C ASN A 42 -7.07 -7.16 -1.78
N SER A 43 -7.53 -6.30 -0.89
CA SER A 43 -6.81 -5.07 -0.56
C SER A 43 -6.60 -4.94 0.93
N VAL A 44 -5.46 -4.39 1.29
CA VAL A 44 -5.15 -4.02 2.66
C VAL A 44 -5.27 -2.51 2.74
N ILE A 45 -6.11 -2.03 3.66
CA ILE A 45 -6.39 -0.60 3.81
C ILE A 45 -5.66 -0.08 5.04
N ILE A 46 -4.92 1.00 4.86
CA ILE A 46 -4.05 1.53 5.89
C ILE A 46 -4.41 2.98 6.12
N LYS A 47 -4.71 3.33 7.35
CA LYS A 47 -4.96 4.73 7.68
C LYS A 47 -3.66 5.34 8.18
N ALA A 48 -3.30 6.49 7.63
CA ALA A 48 -2.07 7.16 8.02
C ALA A 48 -2.17 7.61 9.48
N THR A 49 -1.10 7.41 10.22
CA THR A 49 -1.01 7.87 11.59
C THR A 49 -0.10 9.08 11.73
N ILE A 50 0.68 9.35 10.68
CA ILE A 50 1.53 10.54 10.65
C ILE A 50 0.71 11.66 10.04
N SER A 51 0.45 12.69 10.80
CA SER A 51 -0.36 13.81 10.34
C SER A 51 0.39 15.10 10.56
N GLY A 52 -0.16 16.18 10.02
CA GLY A 52 0.48 17.48 10.14
C GLY A 52 1.52 17.76 9.09
N GLU A 53 1.84 16.78 8.29
CA GLU A 53 2.76 16.94 7.17
C GLU A 53 1.95 17.15 5.91
N PHE A 54 2.49 17.97 5.02
CA PHE A 54 1.81 18.19 3.74
C PHE A 54 2.43 17.27 2.69
N ARG A 55 2.36 15.97 2.94
CA ARG A 55 2.93 14.99 2.02
C ARG A 55 2.17 13.68 2.13
N VAL A 56 2.13 12.97 1.02
CA VAL A 56 1.55 11.63 0.97
C VAL A 56 2.54 10.73 0.23
N LEU A 57 2.49 9.44 0.53
CA LEU A 57 3.35 8.50 -0.16
C LEU A 57 2.94 8.40 -1.63
N LYS A 58 3.93 8.35 -2.49
CA LYS A 58 3.71 8.17 -3.91
C LYS A 58 3.40 6.71 -4.19
N ASP A 59 2.57 6.47 -5.22
CA ASP A 59 2.25 5.12 -5.64
C ASP A 59 3.53 4.33 -5.87
N GLN A 60 3.46 3.05 -5.57
CA GLN A 60 4.55 2.10 -5.71
C GLN A 60 5.64 2.24 -4.68
N SER A 61 5.46 3.13 -3.70
CA SER A 61 6.32 3.11 -2.51
C SER A 61 6.15 1.75 -1.83
N VAL A 62 7.23 1.24 -1.25
CA VAL A 62 7.23 -0.12 -0.71
C VAL A 62 6.86 -0.09 0.77
N LEU A 63 5.85 -0.88 1.13
CA LEU A 63 5.36 -0.96 2.50
C LEU A 63 5.73 -2.30 3.14
N CYS A 64 5.96 -2.25 4.44
CA CYS A 64 6.29 -3.45 5.20
C CYS A 64 5.75 -3.32 6.62
N PHE A 65 5.84 -4.42 7.37
CA PHE A 65 5.46 -4.40 8.77
C PHE A 65 6.69 -4.16 9.64
N GLU A 66 6.45 -4.04 10.93
CA GLU A 66 7.53 -3.73 11.88
C GLU A 66 8.63 -4.79 11.85
N ASP A 67 8.26 -6.04 11.63
CA ASP A 67 9.24 -7.12 11.57
C ASP A 67 9.92 -7.20 10.21
N ARG A 68 9.66 -6.21 9.34
CA ARG A 68 10.25 -6.07 8.02
C ARG A 68 9.71 -7.07 7.00
N THR A 69 8.61 -7.72 7.31
CA THR A 69 7.89 -8.53 6.33
C THR A 69 7.28 -7.60 5.29
N ILE A 70 7.55 -7.86 4.01
CA ILE A 70 7.07 -6.99 2.94
C ILE A 70 5.56 -7.16 2.76
N LEU A 71 4.85 -6.04 2.76
CA LEU A 71 3.43 -6.02 2.45
C LEU A 71 3.22 -5.88 0.95
N GLY A 72 3.91 -4.94 0.35
CA GLY A 72 3.82 -4.76 -1.09
C GLY A 72 3.92 -3.30 -1.47
N PRO A 73 3.85 -3.02 -2.79
CA PRO A 73 3.90 -1.64 -3.24
C PRO A 73 2.54 -0.96 -3.04
N LEU A 74 2.59 0.33 -2.76
CA LEU A 74 1.38 1.12 -2.61
C LEU A 74 0.65 1.18 -3.95
N PHE A 75 -0.64 0.85 -3.93
CA PHE A 75 -1.46 0.87 -5.14
C PHE A 75 -2.09 2.23 -5.35
N GLU A 76 -2.70 2.79 -4.32
CA GLU A 76 -3.33 4.11 -4.45
C GLU A 76 -3.52 4.74 -3.09
N THR A 77 -3.72 6.06 -3.12
CA THR A 77 -3.97 6.85 -1.93
C THR A 77 -5.29 7.58 -2.13
N PHE A 78 -6.11 7.62 -1.10
CA PHE A 78 -7.37 8.34 -1.19
C PHE A 78 -7.70 8.94 0.18
N GLY A 79 -8.83 9.65 0.24
CA GLY A 79 -9.23 10.34 1.45
C GLY A 79 -8.69 11.75 1.48
N LYS A 80 -8.73 12.36 2.66
CA LYS A 80 -8.27 13.73 2.82
C LYS A 80 -6.76 13.78 2.89
N LEU A 81 -6.19 14.85 2.36
CA LEU A 81 -4.74 14.98 2.36
C LEU A 81 -4.16 15.01 3.76
N GLN A 82 -4.90 15.56 4.73
CA GLN A 82 -4.42 15.59 6.10
C GLN A 82 -4.46 14.22 6.76
N ASN A 83 -5.32 13.34 6.25
CA ASN A 83 -5.47 12.00 6.82
C ASN A 83 -5.62 11.02 5.68
N PRO A 84 -4.53 10.76 4.96
CA PRO A 84 -4.63 9.87 3.80
C PRO A 84 -4.90 8.44 4.20
N VAL A 85 -5.54 7.72 3.29
CA VAL A 85 -5.78 6.30 3.42
C VAL A 85 -5.04 5.64 2.28
N TYR A 86 -4.24 4.65 2.61
CA TYR A 86 -3.41 3.95 1.62
C TYR A 86 -3.99 2.57 1.35
N ARG A 87 -3.82 2.11 0.13
CA ARG A 87 -4.32 0.81 -0.27
C ARG A 87 -3.23 0.02 -0.95
N VAL A 88 -3.03 -1.21 -0.49
CA VAL A 88 -2.18 -2.18 -1.15
C VAL A 88 -3.09 -3.25 -1.71
N LYS A 89 -3.04 -3.48 -3.01
CA LYS A 89 -3.93 -4.42 -3.67
C LYS A 89 -3.13 -5.62 -4.14
N PHE A 90 -3.70 -6.79 -3.94
CA PHE A 90 -3.10 -8.05 -4.40
C PHE A 90 -3.82 -8.55 -5.62
N ASN A 91 -3.09 -9.19 -6.52
CA ASN A 91 -3.67 -9.68 -7.77
C ASN A 91 -4.27 -11.06 -7.63
N SER A 92 -4.12 -11.70 -6.48
CA SER A 92 -4.69 -13.00 -6.26
C SER A 92 -5.16 -13.12 -4.83
N THR A 93 -6.16 -13.98 -4.65
CA THR A 93 -6.67 -14.27 -3.32
C THR A 93 -5.59 -14.97 -2.48
N GLU A 94 -4.78 -15.78 -3.12
CA GLU A 94 -3.73 -16.51 -2.40
C GLU A 94 -2.75 -15.57 -1.74
N GLU A 95 -2.31 -14.55 -2.46
CA GLU A 95 -1.40 -13.58 -1.89
C GLU A 95 -2.06 -12.81 -0.77
N PHE A 96 -3.31 -12.41 -0.98
CA PHE A 96 -4.05 -11.65 0.00
C PHE A 96 -4.23 -12.43 1.30
N GLU A 97 -4.47 -13.74 1.18
CA GLU A 97 -4.71 -14.57 2.35
C GLU A 97 -3.54 -14.59 3.31
N LYS A 98 -2.35 -14.34 2.82
CA LYS A 98 -1.19 -14.30 3.70
C LYS A 98 -1.29 -13.19 4.74
N PHE A 99 -2.13 -12.20 4.50
CA PHE A 99 -2.24 -11.03 5.37
C PHE A 99 -3.58 -10.92 6.06
N LYS A 100 -4.33 -12.02 6.11
CA LYS A 100 -5.68 -11.98 6.66
C LYS A 100 -5.73 -11.59 8.13
N ASP A 101 -4.62 -11.72 8.83
CA ASP A 101 -4.59 -11.41 10.25
C ASP A 101 -3.86 -10.12 10.57
N CYS A 102 -3.66 -9.27 9.57
CA CYS A 102 -2.82 -8.08 9.79
C CYS A 102 -3.59 -6.85 10.27
N LYS A 103 -4.90 -6.94 10.42
CA LYS A 103 -5.67 -5.78 10.87
C LYS A 103 -5.15 -5.32 12.23
N GLY A 104 -4.91 -4.04 12.34
CA GLY A 104 -4.39 -3.46 13.57
C GLY A 104 -2.88 -3.36 13.62
N LYS A 105 -2.18 -3.96 12.67
CA LYS A 105 -0.73 -3.91 12.68
C LYS A 105 -0.22 -2.58 12.13
N ALA A 106 0.90 -2.14 12.68
CA ALA A 106 1.56 -0.94 12.21
C ALA A 106 2.25 -1.22 10.88
N VAL A 107 2.19 -0.23 9.98
CA VAL A 107 2.78 -0.34 8.66
C VAL A 107 3.85 0.72 8.51
N TYR A 108 4.93 0.34 7.87
CA TYR A 108 6.11 1.17 7.67
C TYR A 108 6.37 1.28 6.17
N TYR A 109 7.10 2.32 5.77
CA TYR A 109 7.56 2.39 4.39
C TYR A 109 9.08 2.22 4.37
N VAL A 110 9.54 1.60 3.29
CA VAL A 110 10.97 1.35 3.09
C VAL A 110 11.56 2.62 2.49
N VAL A 111 12.37 3.32 3.27
CA VAL A 111 12.79 4.67 2.91
C VAL A 111 13.47 4.75 1.54
N PRO A 112 14.48 3.92 1.24
CA PRO A 112 15.15 4.05 -0.06
C PRO A 112 14.29 3.66 -1.26
N ASP A 113 13.20 2.95 -1.03
CA ASP A 113 12.34 2.47 -2.12
C ASP A 113 10.99 3.17 -2.11
N SER A 114 10.90 4.34 -1.48
CA SER A 114 9.64 5.05 -1.35
C SER A 114 9.87 6.52 -1.64
N ASN A 115 8.79 7.20 -2.04
CA ASN A 115 8.85 8.62 -2.33
C ASN A 115 7.61 9.30 -1.78
N PHE A 116 7.71 10.61 -1.58
CA PHE A 116 6.59 11.40 -1.12
C PHE A 116 6.22 12.44 -2.15
N ILE A 117 4.93 12.76 -2.20
CA ILE A 117 4.43 13.89 -2.97
C ILE A 117 4.06 14.95 -1.95
N TYR A 118 4.61 16.15 -2.11
CA TYR A 118 4.34 17.23 -1.18
C TYR A 118 3.12 18.02 -1.65
N THR A 119 2.21 18.28 -0.74
CA THR A 119 0.91 18.85 -1.07
C THR A 119 0.70 20.27 -0.57
N ASP A 120 1.69 20.85 0.12
CA ASP A 120 1.52 22.18 0.68
C ASP A 120 1.32 23.23 -0.41
N SER A 121 1.83 22.98 -1.59
CA SER A 121 1.69 23.93 -2.68
C SER A 121 0.29 23.94 -3.25
N ILE A 122 -0.56 23.03 -2.83
CA ILE A 122 -1.90 22.93 -3.36
C ILE A 122 -2.86 23.90 -2.72
N LYS A 123 -2.52 24.44 -1.58
CA LYS A 123 -3.43 25.35 -0.85
C LYS A 123 -3.91 26.52 -1.66
#